data_d076f334cf1920731b1c668db60e50a5
#
_entry.id   d076f334cf1920731b1c668db60e50a5
#
_cell.length_a   1.000
_cell.length_b   1.000
_cell.length_c   1.000
_cell.angle_alpha   90.00
_cell.angle_beta   90.00
_cell.angle_gamma   90.00
#
_symmetry.space_group_name_H-M   'P 1'
#
loop_
_entity.id
_entity.type
_entity.pdbx_description
1 polymer ?
#
loop_
_entity_poly.entity_id
_entity_poly.type
_entity_poly.pdbx_seq_one_letter_code
_entity_poly.pdbx_strand_id
1 'polypeptide(L)'
;MAANYNNSAWFYDSLARLVYGKALVNAQIYLLKHIPENGKVLIVGGGTGWILDDLAHIHPSGLQITYVEIAPNMMALSRKRNVGNNQVTFINDAIENVDLPADFDIALTPFLLDNFTDENLAKVLNSIAALLKPNTLWLNTSFQLTGKWWQRIMLKAMFIFFKLTCGIEASKLPGIDKCFEEKHFKLVEQQSFFGEFIGTRIYQK
;
A
#
# COMPACT_ATOMS: atom_id res chain seq x y z
N MET A 1 -17.58 7.65 -1.18
CA MET A 1 -16.84 8.14 -2.38
C MET A 1 -15.37 7.79 -2.22
N ALA A 2 -14.66 7.42 -3.29
CA ALA A 2 -13.22 7.17 -3.19
C ALA A 2 -12.48 8.47 -2.83
N ALA A 3 -11.45 8.39 -1.97
CA ALA A 3 -10.63 9.53 -1.59
C ALA A 3 -9.93 10.12 -2.82
N ASN A 4 -9.93 11.44 -2.96
CA ASN A 4 -9.35 12.13 -4.11
C ASN A 4 -7.97 12.69 -3.77
N TYR A 5 -6.93 11.91 -4.00
CA TYR A 5 -5.53 12.32 -3.77
C TYR A 5 -4.93 13.22 -4.86
N ASN A 6 -5.70 13.61 -5.88
CA ASN A 6 -5.21 14.43 -6.99
C ASN A 6 -4.64 15.78 -6.53
N ASN A 7 -5.25 16.40 -5.52
CA ASN A 7 -4.84 17.71 -5.02
C ASN A 7 -3.56 17.67 -4.18
N SER A 8 -3.17 16.51 -3.65
CA SER A 8 -1.99 16.37 -2.78
C SER A 8 -0.78 15.77 -3.50
N ALA A 9 -0.94 15.23 -4.70
CA ALA A 9 0.10 14.48 -5.41
C ALA A 9 1.43 15.23 -5.54
N TRP A 10 1.41 16.55 -5.79
CA TRP A 10 2.62 17.34 -6.06
C TRP A 10 3.48 17.64 -4.83
N PHE A 11 2.89 17.67 -3.62
CA PHE A 11 3.63 17.94 -2.37
C PHE A 11 3.66 16.74 -1.41
N TYR A 12 2.89 15.69 -1.69
CA TYR A 12 2.72 14.52 -0.83
C TYR A 12 4.07 13.91 -0.42
N ASP A 13 4.93 13.62 -1.39
CA ASP A 13 6.23 13.00 -1.15
C ASP A 13 7.14 13.89 -0.29
N SER A 14 7.15 15.21 -0.54
CA SER A 14 7.96 16.16 0.24
C SER A 14 7.48 16.27 1.68
N LEU A 15 6.16 16.33 1.89
CA LEU A 15 5.55 16.37 3.21
C LEU A 15 5.80 15.08 3.99
N ALA A 16 5.60 13.94 3.35
CA ALA A 16 5.83 12.63 3.94
C ALA A 16 7.31 12.47 4.37
N ARG A 17 8.24 12.91 3.53
CA ARG A 17 9.68 12.92 3.84
C ARG A 17 10.04 13.87 4.99
N LEU A 18 9.41 15.04 5.05
CA LEU A 18 9.61 16.01 6.12
C LEU A 18 9.14 15.47 7.48
N VAL A 19 7.97 14.83 7.52
CA VAL A 19 7.36 14.34 8.77
C VAL A 19 8.00 13.03 9.24
N TYR A 20 8.19 12.07 8.34
CA TYR A 20 8.61 10.70 8.67
C TYR A 20 10.06 10.39 8.30
N GLY A 21 10.77 11.33 7.68
CA GLY A 21 12.13 11.11 7.18
C GLY A 21 12.15 9.95 6.18
N LYS A 22 12.99 8.96 6.46
CA LYS A 22 13.10 7.73 5.63
C LYS A 22 12.22 6.58 6.13
N ALA A 23 11.44 6.76 7.20
CA ALA A 23 10.75 5.64 7.84
C ALA A 23 9.70 4.98 6.93
N LEU A 24 8.94 5.79 6.15
CA LEU A 24 7.97 5.25 5.19
C LEU A 24 8.66 4.43 4.10
N VAL A 25 9.75 4.94 3.56
CA VAL A 25 10.54 4.25 2.53
C VAL A 25 11.16 2.98 3.09
N ASN A 26 11.81 3.04 4.26
CA ASN A 26 12.42 1.87 4.89
C ASN A 26 11.39 0.76 5.18
N ALA A 27 10.17 1.15 5.58
CA ALA A 27 9.08 0.22 5.82
C ALA A 27 8.64 -0.51 4.52
N GLN A 28 8.62 0.21 3.39
CA GLN A 28 8.31 -0.39 2.08
C GLN A 28 9.46 -1.27 1.59
N ILE A 29 10.71 -0.79 1.66
CA ILE A 29 11.91 -1.55 1.24
C ILE A 29 12.00 -2.88 2.00
N TYR A 30 11.66 -2.89 3.29
CA TYR A 30 11.65 -4.11 4.10
C TYR A 30 10.78 -5.21 3.49
N LEU A 31 9.66 -4.86 2.85
CA LEU A 31 8.76 -5.81 2.20
C LEU A 31 9.36 -6.40 0.91
N LEU A 32 10.17 -5.63 0.19
CA LEU A 32 10.62 -6.00 -1.16
C LEU A 32 11.49 -7.25 -1.19
N LYS A 33 12.15 -7.60 -0.07
CA LYS A 33 12.92 -8.85 0.07
C LYS A 33 12.10 -10.13 -0.07
N HIS A 34 10.76 -10.02 0.08
CA HIS A 34 9.84 -11.16 -0.04
C HIS A 34 9.26 -11.35 -1.44
N ILE A 35 9.60 -10.45 -2.37
CA ILE A 35 9.14 -10.56 -3.76
C ILE A 35 9.97 -11.65 -4.46
N PRO A 36 9.33 -12.68 -5.04
CA PRO A 36 10.04 -13.72 -5.73
C PRO A 36 10.66 -13.22 -7.04
N GLU A 37 11.81 -13.74 -7.42
CA GLU A 37 12.38 -13.51 -8.73
C GLU A 37 11.40 -13.95 -9.83
N ASN A 38 11.29 -13.17 -10.90
CA ASN A 38 10.39 -13.43 -12.03
C ASN A 38 8.90 -13.56 -11.65
N GLY A 39 8.50 -12.99 -10.48
CA GLY A 39 7.14 -13.07 -9.96
C GLY A 39 6.16 -12.13 -10.66
N LYS A 40 4.86 -12.50 -10.59
CA LYS A 40 3.74 -11.62 -10.90
C LYS A 40 3.34 -10.85 -9.65
N VAL A 41 3.53 -9.54 -9.67
CA VAL A 41 3.36 -8.64 -8.53
C VAL A 41 2.14 -7.75 -8.74
N LEU A 42 1.22 -7.76 -7.80
CA LEU A 42 0.09 -6.81 -7.76
C LEU A 42 0.40 -5.70 -6.75
N ILE A 43 0.52 -4.47 -7.21
CA ILE A 43 0.66 -3.28 -6.34
C ILE A 43 -0.64 -2.49 -6.40
N VAL A 44 -1.31 -2.30 -5.27
CA VAL A 44 -2.55 -1.55 -5.17
C VAL A 44 -2.34 -0.33 -4.27
N GLY A 45 -2.71 0.85 -4.78
CA GLY A 45 -2.58 2.11 -4.06
C GLY A 45 -1.13 2.54 -3.84
N GLY A 46 -0.26 2.30 -4.81
CA GLY A 46 1.16 2.64 -4.71
C GLY A 46 1.47 4.15 -4.78
N GLY A 47 0.45 4.99 -4.94
CA GLY A 47 0.56 6.45 -4.92
C GLY A 47 1.44 6.99 -6.04
N THR A 48 2.44 7.83 -5.68
CA THR A 48 3.39 8.43 -6.64
C THR A 48 4.42 7.45 -7.18
N GLY A 49 4.38 6.18 -6.78
CA GLY A 49 5.20 5.11 -7.34
C GLY A 49 6.61 4.98 -6.78
N TRP A 50 6.94 5.58 -5.61
CA TRP A 50 8.27 5.46 -5.02
C TRP A 50 8.74 4.02 -4.90
N ILE A 51 7.83 3.12 -4.57
CA ILE A 51 8.11 1.69 -4.44
C ILE A 51 8.64 1.07 -5.73
N LEU A 52 8.32 1.63 -6.90
CA LEU A 52 8.80 1.14 -8.19
C LEU A 52 10.29 1.41 -8.38
N ASP A 53 10.79 2.59 -7.93
CA ASP A 53 12.22 2.91 -8.00
C ASP A 53 13.04 1.96 -7.11
N ASP A 54 12.57 1.71 -5.87
CA ASP A 54 13.21 0.80 -4.93
C ASP A 54 13.14 -0.66 -5.43
N LEU A 55 12.00 -1.02 -6.02
CA LEU A 55 11.80 -2.36 -6.58
C LEU A 55 12.71 -2.62 -7.78
N ALA A 56 12.88 -1.64 -8.67
CA ALA A 56 13.81 -1.73 -9.80
C ALA A 56 15.27 -1.81 -9.36
N HIS A 57 15.61 -1.24 -8.19
CA HIS A 57 16.95 -1.36 -7.61
C HIS A 57 17.25 -2.76 -7.08
N ILE A 58 16.26 -3.40 -6.43
CA ILE A 58 16.41 -4.74 -5.83
C ILE A 58 16.19 -5.85 -6.87
N HIS A 59 15.20 -5.68 -7.75
CA HIS A 59 14.83 -6.57 -8.84
C HIS A 59 14.92 -5.80 -10.16
N PRO A 60 16.09 -5.71 -10.77
CA PRO A 60 16.29 -4.87 -11.97
C PRO A 60 15.59 -5.39 -13.22
N SER A 61 15.14 -6.65 -13.21
CA SER A 61 14.44 -7.29 -14.33
C SER A 61 13.66 -8.52 -13.88
N GLY A 62 12.78 -9.03 -14.75
CA GLY A 62 12.10 -10.33 -14.61
C GLY A 62 10.72 -10.23 -13.99
N LEU A 63 10.36 -9.15 -13.30
CA LEU A 63 9.03 -9.02 -12.69
C LEU A 63 7.97 -8.60 -13.72
N GLN A 64 6.76 -9.14 -13.53
CA GLN A 64 5.53 -8.70 -14.18
C GLN A 64 4.68 -7.97 -13.15
N ILE A 65 4.66 -6.65 -13.22
CA ILE A 65 4.01 -5.79 -12.22
C ILE A 65 2.69 -5.27 -12.77
N THR A 66 1.60 -5.50 -12.06
CA THR A 66 0.34 -4.78 -12.27
C THR A 66 0.21 -3.73 -11.17
N TYR A 67 0.20 -2.45 -11.59
CA TYR A 67 0.14 -1.30 -10.70
C TYR A 67 -1.22 -0.63 -10.81
N VAL A 68 -2.03 -0.72 -9.75
CA VAL A 68 -3.39 -0.19 -9.69
C VAL A 68 -3.42 1.03 -8.76
N GLU A 69 -3.82 2.17 -9.30
CA GLU A 69 -3.92 3.43 -8.55
C GLU A 69 -5.13 4.23 -9.03
N ILE A 70 -6.00 4.62 -8.11
CA ILE A 70 -7.25 5.31 -8.43
C ILE A 70 -7.04 6.80 -8.79
N ALA A 71 -6.04 7.46 -8.21
CA ALA A 71 -5.79 8.88 -8.39
C ALA A 71 -5.00 9.16 -9.68
N PRO A 72 -5.59 9.81 -10.71
CA PRO A 72 -4.92 10.05 -12.00
C PRO A 72 -3.60 10.83 -11.88
N ASN A 73 -3.51 11.81 -10.97
CA ASN A 73 -2.29 12.59 -10.80
C ASN A 73 -1.17 11.76 -10.13
N MET A 74 -1.50 10.86 -9.19
CA MET A 74 -0.57 9.90 -8.62
C MET A 74 -0.08 8.91 -9.69
N MET A 75 -1.02 8.37 -10.48
CA MET A 75 -0.72 7.49 -11.60
C MET A 75 0.21 8.16 -12.64
N ALA A 76 -0.02 9.43 -12.96
CA ALA A 76 0.84 10.17 -13.89
C ALA A 76 2.28 10.33 -13.37
N LEU A 77 2.47 10.41 -12.05
CA LEU A 77 3.79 10.45 -11.41
C LEU A 77 4.43 9.05 -11.40
N SER A 78 3.66 8.01 -11.07
CA SER A 78 4.17 6.64 -11.00
C SER A 78 4.67 6.13 -12.35
N ARG A 79 4.02 6.51 -13.46
CA ARG A 79 4.46 6.19 -14.84
C ARG A 79 5.83 6.76 -15.22
N LYS A 80 6.34 7.74 -14.46
CA LYS A 80 7.66 8.36 -14.69
C LYS A 80 8.78 7.72 -13.87
N ARG A 81 8.44 6.74 -13.01
CA ARG A 81 9.41 6.08 -12.15
C ARG A 81 10.30 5.12 -12.93
N ASN A 82 11.50 4.92 -12.39
CA ASN A 82 12.37 3.88 -12.91
C ASN A 82 11.79 2.50 -12.55
N VAL A 83 11.59 1.66 -13.56
CA VAL A 83 11.09 0.28 -13.39
C VAL A 83 12.13 -0.75 -13.80
N GLY A 84 13.35 -0.32 -14.13
CA GLY A 84 14.38 -1.21 -14.66
C GLY A 84 13.95 -1.88 -15.97
N ASN A 85 14.24 -3.15 -16.11
CA ASN A 85 13.77 -3.99 -17.23
C ASN A 85 12.54 -4.84 -16.84
N ASN A 86 11.78 -4.43 -15.83
CA ASN A 86 10.55 -5.10 -15.45
C ASN A 86 9.39 -4.68 -16.38
N GLN A 87 8.43 -5.58 -16.57
CA GLN A 87 7.20 -5.27 -17.29
C GLN A 87 6.18 -4.67 -16.32
N VAL A 88 5.69 -3.44 -16.60
CA VAL A 88 4.70 -2.79 -15.72
C VAL A 88 3.45 -2.44 -16.50
N THR A 89 2.32 -2.97 -16.05
CA THR A 89 0.98 -2.60 -16.51
C THR A 89 0.37 -1.63 -15.51
N PHE A 90 0.07 -0.40 -15.96
CA PHE A 90 -0.52 0.64 -15.13
C PHE A 90 -2.03 0.74 -15.38
N ILE A 91 -2.84 0.59 -14.33
CA ILE A 91 -4.30 0.64 -14.38
C ILE A 91 -4.78 1.77 -13.47
N ASN A 92 -5.42 2.78 -14.07
CA ASN A 92 -5.95 3.91 -13.31
C ASN A 92 -7.44 3.72 -13.02
N ASP A 93 -7.73 2.90 -12.02
CA ASP A 93 -9.08 2.62 -11.53
C ASP A 93 -9.03 2.13 -10.08
N ALA A 94 -10.20 1.97 -9.46
CA ALA A 94 -10.33 1.25 -8.21
C ALA A 94 -10.13 -0.25 -8.43
N ILE A 95 -9.48 -0.93 -7.50
CA ILE A 95 -9.21 -2.38 -7.63
C ILE A 95 -10.48 -3.22 -7.76
N GLU A 96 -11.59 -2.74 -7.19
CA GLU A 96 -12.90 -3.39 -7.27
C GLU A 96 -13.51 -3.39 -8.67
N ASN A 97 -13.05 -2.50 -9.55
CA ASN A 97 -13.55 -2.35 -10.93
C ASN A 97 -12.64 -3.06 -11.95
N VAL A 98 -11.50 -3.60 -11.51
CA VAL A 98 -10.50 -4.14 -12.42
C VAL A 98 -10.71 -5.64 -12.62
N ASP A 99 -10.86 -6.04 -13.87
CA ASP A 99 -10.90 -7.46 -14.26
C ASP A 99 -9.49 -7.95 -14.58
N LEU A 100 -8.94 -8.79 -13.68
CA LEU A 100 -7.59 -9.33 -13.75
C LEU A 100 -7.60 -10.84 -13.52
N PRO A 101 -6.64 -11.57 -14.09
CA PRO A 101 -6.48 -13.00 -13.82
C PRO A 101 -6.09 -13.26 -12.36
N ALA A 102 -6.60 -14.36 -11.80
CA ALA A 102 -6.28 -14.79 -10.42
C ALA A 102 -4.96 -15.58 -10.39
N ASP A 103 -3.86 -14.93 -10.75
CA ASP A 103 -2.57 -15.60 -10.94
C ASP A 103 -1.37 -14.83 -10.36
N PHE A 104 -1.61 -13.88 -9.44
CA PHE A 104 -0.55 -13.13 -8.80
C PHE A 104 0.17 -13.96 -7.74
N ASP A 105 1.49 -13.84 -7.73
CA ASP A 105 2.38 -14.52 -6.78
C ASP A 105 2.54 -13.74 -5.49
N ILE A 106 2.24 -12.43 -5.51
CA ILE A 106 2.37 -11.54 -4.35
C ILE A 106 1.53 -10.27 -4.52
N ALA A 107 0.97 -9.75 -3.42
CA ALA A 107 0.32 -8.44 -3.39
C ALA A 107 1.04 -7.47 -2.45
N LEU A 108 1.08 -6.19 -2.83
CA LEU A 108 1.58 -5.07 -2.02
C LEU A 108 0.50 -4.02 -1.87
N THR A 109 0.26 -3.59 -0.63
CA THR A 109 -0.66 -2.49 -0.28
C THR A 109 0.05 -1.47 0.61
N PRO A 110 0.92 -0.61 0.03
CA PRO A 110 1.71 0.35 0.80
C PRO A 110 0.84 1.52 1.25
N PHE A 111 0.53 1.63 2.54
CA PHE A 111 -0.28 2.69 3.15
C PHE A 111 -1.66 2.90 2.50
N LEU A 112 -2.20 1.86 1.89
CA LEU A 112 -3.51 1.90 1.24
C LEU A 112 -4.64 1.65 2.25
N LEU A 113 -4.51 0.60 3.05
CA LEU A 113 -5.61 0.03 3.83
C LEU A 113 -6.10 0.97 4.95
N ASP A 114 -5.24 1.88 5.42
CA ASP A 114 -5.56 2.90 6.42
C ASP A 114 -6.63 3.91 5.99
N ASN A 115 -6.90 4.02 4.69
CA ASN A 115 -7.78 5.01 4.12
C ASN A 115 -9.26 4.57 4.06
N PHE A 116 -9.53 3.32 4.43
CA PHE A 116 -10.87 2.75 4.34
C PHE A 116 -11.59 2.71 5.68
N THR A 117 -12.91 2.71 5.65
CA THR A 117 -13.74 2.25 6.77
C THR A 117 -13.67 0.72 6.87
N ASP A 118 -14.03 0.14 8.03
CA ASP A 118 -14.02 -1.31 8.21
C ASP A 118 -14.84 -2.05 7.12
N GLU A 119 -16.00 -1.47 6.71
CA GLU A 119 -16.84 -2.04 5.65
C GLU A 119 -16.16 -2.03 4.28
N ASN A 120 -15.59 -0.89 3.89
CA ASN A 120 -14.93 -0.75 2.59
C ASN A 120 -13.61 -1.52 2.54
N LEU A 121 -12.88 -1.61 3.66
CA LEU A 121 -11.70 -2.46 3.81
C LEU A 121 -12.03 -3.91 3.45
N ALA A 122 -13.14 -4.46 3.96
CA ALA A 122 -13.53 -5.84 3.68
C ALA A 122 -13.79 -6.09 2.19
N LYS A 123 -14.36 -5.10 1.47
CA LYS A 123 -14.59 -5.18 0.00
C LYS A 123 -13.27 -5.18 -0.77
N VAL A 124 -12.37 -4.23 -0.46
CA VAL A 124 -11.06 -4.13 -1.10
C VAL A 124 -10.21 -5.39 -0.85
N LEU A 125 -10.21 -5.90 0.40
CA LEU A 125 -9.50 -7.15 0.69
C LEU A 125 -10.05 -8.33 -0.11
N ASN A 126 -11.39 -8.42 -0.30
CA ASN A 126 -11.99 -9.47 -1.13
C ASN A 126 -11.52 -9.39 -2.57
N SER A 127 -11.56 -8.19 -3.17
CA SER A 127 -11.14 -7.99 -4.55
C SER A 127 -9.69 -8.40 -4.77
N ILE A 128 -8.78 -7.96 -3.88
CA ILE A 128 -7.37 -8.34 -3.98
C ILE A 128 -7.16 -9.84 -3.71
N ALA A 129 -7.79 -10.41 -2.66
CA ALA A 129 -7.62 -11.81 -2.28
C ALA A 129 -8.09 -12.78 -3.39
N ALA A 130 -9.08 -12.38 -4.20
CA ALA A 130 -9.57 -13.18 -5.33
C ALA A 130 -8.53 -13.30 -6.46
N LEU A 131 -7.59 -12.36 -6.55
CA LEU A 131 -6.56 -12.32 -7.59
C LEU A 131 -5.29 -13.12 -7.22
N LEU A 132 -5.19 -13.56 -5.96
CA LEU A 132 -3.99 -14.21 -5.44
C LEU A 132 -4.07 -15.72 -5.55
N LYS A 133 -2.95 -16.33 -5.95
CA LYS A 133 -2.77 -17.79 -5.91
C LYS A 133 -2.87 -18.33 -4.47
N PRO A 134 -3.11 -19.62 -4.28
CA PRO A 134 -2.94 -20.26 -2.97
C PRO A 134 -1.51 -20.07 -2.42
N ASN A 135 -1.39 -19.95 -1.10
CA ASN A 135 -0.12 -19.74 -0.38
C ASN A 135 0.65 -18.45 -0.73
N THR A 136 -0.02 -17.50 -1.34
CA THR A 136 0.55 -16.19 -1.70
C THR A 136 0.81 -15.34 -0.47
N LEU A 137 1.90 -14.55 -0.50
CA LEU A 137 2.17 -13.53 0.50
C LEU A 137 1.48 -12.21 0.12
N TRP A 138 0.90 -11.56 1.12
CA TRP A 138 0.38 -10.21 1.02
C TRP A 138 1.20 -9.28 1.90
N LEU A 139 1.87 -8.32 1.30
CA LEU A 139 2.78 -7.38 1.94
C LEU A 139 2.03 -6.07 2.19
N ASN A 140 1.81 -5.73 3.45
CA ASN A 140 1.10 -4.52 3.84
C ASN A 140 1.97 -3.60 4.70
N THR A 141 1.90 -2.30 4.44
CA THR A 141 2.43 -1.27 5.34
C THR A 141 1.30 -0.35 5.76
N SER A 142 1.19 -0.07 7.04
CA SER A 142 0.12 0.73 7.62
C SER A 142 0.59 1.50 8.84
N PHE A 143 -0.17 2.52 9.23
CA PHE A 143 0.00 3.14 10.54
C PHE A 143 -0.57 2.24 11.64
N GLN A 144 -0.04 2.39 12.86
CA GLN A 144 -0.51 1.63 14.03
C GLN A 144 -0.39 2.45 15.31
N LEU A 145 -1.17 2.07 16.31
CA LEU A 145 -1.10 2.64 17.66
C LEU A 145 -0.62 1.59 18.64
N THR A 146 0.50 1.85 19.30
CA THR A 146 1.10 0.97 20.32
C THR A 146 0.98 1.53 21.73
N GLY A 147 0.05 2.48 21.94
CA GLY A 147 -0.24 3.08 23.24
C GLY A 147 0.53 4.36 23.52
N LYS A 148 1.46 4.78 22.70
CA LYS A 148 2.22 6.02 22.88
C LYS A 148 1.34 7.24 22.59
N TRP A 149 1.30 8.23 23.50
CA TRP A 149 0.41 9.39 23.41
C TRP A 149 0.61 10.22 22.13
N TRP A 150 1.86 10.41 21.70
CA TRP A 150 2.20 11.19 20.51
C TRP A 150 1.69 10.55 19.20
N GLN A 151 1.59 9.22 19.14
CA GLN A 151 1.04 8.50 17.98
C GLN A 151 -0.41 8.91 17.72
N ARG A 152 -1.21 9.06 18.79
CA ARG A 152 -2.61 9.50 18.68
C ARG A 152 -2.71 10.92 18.13
N ILE A 153 -1.82 11.82 18.56
CA ILE A 153 -1.79 13.21 18.08
C ILE A 153 -1.42 13.24 16.60
N MET A 154 -0.35 12.53 16.21
CA MET A 154 0.07 12.45 14.82
C MET A 154 -1.01 11.85 13.93
N LEU A 155 -1.62 10.75 14.35
CA LEU A 155 -2.69 10.10 13.59
C LEU A 155 -3.90 11.04 13.41
N LYS A 156 -4.30 11.74 14.47
CA LYS A 156 -5.40 12.72 14.40
C LYS A 156 -5.08 13.86 13.44
N ALA A 157 -3.87 14.42 13.51
CA ALA A 157 -3.42 15.47 12.59
C ALA A 157 -3.42 14.97 11.14
N MET A 158 -2.95 13.75 10.90
CA MET A 158 -2.95 13.12 9.59
C MET A 158 -4.37 12.94 9.04
N PHE A 159 -5.32 12.42 9.82
CA PHE A 159 -6.71 12.28 9.37
C PHE A 159 -7.38 13.61 9.08
N ILE A 160 -7.16 14.63 9.92
CA ILE A 160 -7.68 15.99 9.66
C ILE A 160 -7.11 16.52 8.35
N PHE A 161 -5.80 16.41 8.14
CA PHE A 161 -5.14 16.84 6.92
C PHE A 161 -5.71 16.14 5.68
N PHE A 162 -5.77 14.82 5.66
CA PHE A 162 -6.29 14.06 4.51
C PHE A 162 -7.79 14.23 4.31
N LYS A 163 -8.56 14.45 5.38
CA LYS A 163 -9.97 14.79 5.24
C LYS A 163 -10.17 16.12 4.52
N LEU A 164 -9.35 17.14 4.84
CA LEU A 164 -9.42 18.45 4.22
C LEU A 164 -8.88 18.47 2.77
N THR A 165 -7.82 17.71 2.48
CA THR A 165 -7.12 17.75 1.18
C THR A 165 -7.61 16.70 0.20
N CYS A 166 -7.99 15.52 0.67
CA CYS A 166 -8.29 14.34 -0.15
C CYS A 166 -9.72 13.81 0.04
N GLY A 167 -10.47 14.32 1.04
CA GLY A 167 -11.84 13.89 1.31
C GLY A 167 -11.95 12.43 1.78
N ILE A 168 -10.94 11.91 2.52
CA ILE A 168 -11.01 10.55 3.07
C ILE A 168 -12.19 10.40 4.03
N GLU A 169 -12.84 9.25 4.00
CA GLU A 169 -13.96 8.91 4.89
C GLU A 169 -13.49 8.37 6.24
N ALA A 170 -12.32 7.74 6.27
CA ALA A 170 -11.75 7.20 7.48
C ALA A 170 -11.46 8.30 8.51
N SER A 171 -11.84 8.06 9.75
CA SER A 171 -11.58 8.92 10.92
C SER A 171 -10.80 8.20 12.03
N LYS A 172 -10.58 6.91 11.86
CA LYS A 172 -9.81 6.02 12.73
C LYS A 172 -9.13 4.96 11.86
N LEU A 173 -8.09 4.33 12.38
CA LEU A 173 -7.51 3.16 11.72
C LEU A 173 -8.52 2.02 11.71
N PRO A 174 -8.72 1.35 10.58
CA PRO A 174 -9.58 0.17 10.50
C PRO A 174 -8.93 -1.05 11.16
N GLY A 175 -9.74 -2.07 11.43
CA GLY A 175 -9.27 -3.34 12.00
C GLY A 175 -8.58 -4.23 10.97
N ILE A 176 -7.43 -3.80 10.42
CA ILE A 176 -6.73 -4.48 9.34
C ILE A 176 -6.43 -5.94 9.70
N ASP A 177 -5.77 -6.19 10.83
CA ASP A 177 -5.37 -7.54 11.26
C ASP A 177 -6.58 -8.46 11.38
N LYS A 178 -7.66 -7.97 12.03
CA LYS A 178 -8.91 -8.71 12.17
C LYS A 178 -9.52 -9.05 10.80
N CYS A 179 -9.51 -8.11 9.87
CA CYS A 179 -10.06 -8.32 8.53
C CYS A 179 -9.25 -9.38 7.74
N PHE A 180 -7.93 -9.43 7.91
CA PHE A 180 -7.09 -10.48 7.35
C PHE A 180 -7.38 -11.86 7.98
N GLU A 181 -7.51 -11.92 9.32
CA GLU A 181 -7.87 -13.15 10.04
C GLU A 181 -9.22 -13.73 9.59
N GLU A 182 -10.25 -12.88 9.47
CA GLU A 182 -11.57 -13.27 8.97
C GLU A 182 -11.54 -13.86 7.56
N LYS A 183 -10.52 -13.52 6.77
CA LYS A 183 -10.29 -14.04 5.42
C LYS A 183 -9.27 -15.18 5.37
N HIS A 184 -8.96 -15.77 6.52
CA HIS A 184 -8.04 -16.89 6.69
C HIS A 184 -6.59 -16.61 6.28
N PHE A 185 -6.18 -15.34 6.26
CA PHE A 185 -4.77 -14.97 6.16
C PHE A 185 -4.13 -15.04 7.55
N LYS A 186 -2.91 -15.58 7.62
CA LYS A 186 -2.12 -15.65 8.84
C LYS A 186 -0.99 -14.64 8.78
N LEU A 187 -0.79 -13.89 9.86
CA LEU A 187 0.39 -13.04 10.02
C LEU A 187 1.62 -13.94 10.21
N VAL A 188 2.59 -13.83 9.29
CA VAL A 188 3.81 -14.64 9.32
C VAL A 188 5.06 -13.84 9.72
N GLU A 189 5.07 -12.54 9.43
CA GLU A 189 6.17 -11.66 9.83
C GLU A 189 5.66 -10.24 10.04
N GLN A 190 6.27 -9.51 10.99
CA GLN A 190 6.01 -8.08 11.18
C GLN A 190 7.27 -7.34 11.58
N GLN A 191 7.37 -6.07 11.18
CA GLN A 191 8.42 -5.15 11.57
C GLN A 191 7.83 -3.77 11.84
N SER A 192 8.33 -3.07 12.85
CA SER A 192 7.88 -1.73 13.21
C SER A 192 8.96 -0.67 12.93
N PHE A 193 8.52 0.52 12.53
CA PHE A 193 9.36 1.66 12.21
C PHE A 193 8.82 2.93 12.91
N PHE A 194 9.62 3.99 12.92
CA PHE A 194 9.24 5.30 13.44
C PHE A 194 8.61 5.22 14.84
N GLY A 195 9.37 4.69 15.80
CA GLY A 195 8.86 4.53 17.17
C GLY A 195 7.59 3.68 17.24
N GLU A 196 7.49 2.64 16.40
CA GLU A 196 6.35 1.72 16.28
C GLU A 196 5.06 2.36 15.75
N PHE A 197 5.13 3.56 15.15
CA PHE A 197 3.95 4.18 14.55
C PHE A 197 3.63 3.65 13.15
N ILE A 198 4.62 3.06 12.48
CA ILE A 198 4.48 2.43 11.18
C ILE A 198 4.72 0.93 11.37
N GLY A 199 3.78 0.11 10.92
CA GLY A 199 3.86 -1.34 10.95
C GLY A 199 3.92 -1.91 9.54
N THR A 200 4.87 -2.80 9.31
CA THR A 200 4.95 -3.60 8.10
C THR A 200 4.57 -5.03 8.47
N ARG A 201 3.64 -5.60 7.75
CA ARG A 201 3.09 -6.93 8.02
C ARG A 201 3.05 -7.77 6.77
N ILE A 202 3.39 -9.03 6.92
CA ILE A 202 3.36 -10.04 5.87
C ILE A 202 2.33 -11.08 6.27
N TYR A 203 1.31 -11.20 5.46
CA TYR A 203 0.26 -12.19 5.65
C TYR A 203 0.40 -13.29 4.59
N GLN A 204 0.05 -14.51 4.96
CA GLN A 204 0.00 -15.65 4.05
C GLN A 204 -1.43 -16.19 3.99
N LYS A 205 -1.89 -16.44 2.79
CA LYS A 205 -3.21 -17.01 2.50
C LYS A 205 -3.24 -18.51 2.83
#